data_e755a64553dbce930a6210b2c6446fc3
#
_entry.id   e755a64553dbce930a6210b2c6446fc3
#
_cell.length_a   1.000
_cell.length_b   1.000
_cell.length_c   1.000
_cell.angle_alpha   90.00
_cell.angle_beta   90.00
_cell.angle_gamma   90.00
#
_symmetry.space_group_name_H-M   'P 1'
#
loop_
_entity.id
_entity.type
_entity.pdbx_description
1 polymer ?
#
loop_
_entity_poly.entity_id
_entity_poly.type
_entity_poly.pdbx_seq_one_letter_code
_entity_poly.pdbx_strand_id
1 'polypeptide(L)'
;MRIGTILCFLSIFLNTTLNAQKKLEVRLLSSGTNTSLRGMSIPSEQVIWVSGSNGTIGKSVDGGTSWKWIIVPGFEKKDFRDIEAFDSSTAIAMAVDNPAYMVKTIDGGVTWKKVFERAMEGMFLDAMDFRNEKEGICIGDPVDVNGMNRRLFYIIRTFDGGETWKEAPMYHMPAAQIGEAIFSASGTNISFLTNPDFEYAFVTGGTASNLYMVGRQGKKSKVVATPLLQGKETTGTFSMATDKQKTIYCIGGDYKVPGGYFDNYSYTTDAGNKWVSPSISPPFGYRSCIRIIKDKTLVACGPTGVDFAANGQKEWRKASLESFNVCMVSKGKQVFLAGEKGKIGRLSYQ
;
A
#
# COMPACT_ATOMS: atom_id res chain seq x y z
N MET A 1 8.86 -86.52 -1.32
CA MET A 1 8.33 -85.43 -2.16
C MET A 1 8.22 -84.19 -1.30
N ARG A 2 9.19 -83.24 -1.39
CA ARG A 2 9.19 -82.01 -0.62
C ARG A 2 8.76 -80.87 -1.61
N ILE A 3 7.62 -80.24 -1.30
CA ILE A 3 7.09 -79.12 -2.06
C ILE A 3 7.71 -77.85 -1.45
N GLY A 4 8.54 -77.15 -2.23
CA GLY A 4 9.13 -75.89 -1.86
C GLY A 4 8.18 -74.70 -2.26
N THR A 5 7.79 -73.95 -1.25
CA THR A 5 6.97 -72.73 -1.45
C THR A 5 7.89 -71.54 -1.77
N ILE A 6 7.76 -71.00 -2.96
CA ILE A 6 8.46 -69.75 -3.40
C ILE A 6 7.63 -68.61 -2.94
N LEU A 7 8.15 -67.76 -2.01
CA LEU A 7 7.59 -66.47 -1.64
C LEU A 7 8.12 -65.41 -2.62
N CYS A 8 7.26 -64.87 -3.48
CA CYS A 8 7.53 -63.68 -4.28
C CYS A 8 7.35 -62.41 -3.41
N PHE A 9 8.43 -61.73 -3.10
CA PHE A 9 8.38 -60.38 -2.52
C PHE A 9 8.10 -59.35 -3.63
N LEU A 10 6.91 -58.79 -3.60
CA LEU A 10 6.52 -57.66 -4.46
C LEU A 10 7.00 -56.35 -3.81
N SER A 11 8.11 -55.80 -4.29
CA SER A 11 8.61 -54.49 -3.83
C SER A 11 7.78 -53.38 -4.48
N ILE A 12 6.88 -52.79 -3.70
CA ILE A 12 6.14 -51.59 -4.12
C ILE A 12 7.08 -50.37 -3.96
N PHE A 13 7.64 -49.87 -5.07
CA PHE A 13 8.31 -48.58 -5.11
C PHE A 13 7.27 -47.50 -5.03
N LEU A 14 7.08 -46.89 -3.86
CA LEU A 14 6.37 -45.61 -3.74
C LEU A 14 7.24 -44.52 -4.35
N ASN A 15 6.92 -44.14 -5.57
CA ASN A 15 7.43 -42.89 -6.17
C ASN A 15 6.77 -41.72 -5.47
N THR A 16 7.36 -41.22 -4.39
CA THR A 16 7.02 -39.89 -3.84
C THR A 16 7.61 -38.86 -4.76
N THR A 17 6.81 -38.32 -5.67
CA THR A 17 7.14 -37.09 -6.38
C THR A 17 7.17 -35.99 -5.33
N LEU A 18 8.36 -35.57 -4.90
CA LEU A 18 8.56 -34.32 -4.18
C LEU A 18 8.16 -33.20 -5.17
N ASN A 19 6.94 -32.70 -5.02
CA ASN A 19 6.59 -31.43 -5.59
C ASN A 19 7.44 -30.36 -4.88
N ALA A 20 8.56 -29.98 -5.50
CA ALA A 20 9.34 -28.85 -5.05
C ALA A 20 8.41 -27.62 -5.06
N GLN A 21 7.97 -27.21 -3.87
CA GLN A 21 7.11 -26.07 -3.69
C GLN A 21 7.90 -24.85 -4.17
N LYS A 22 7.49 -24.24 -5.28
CA LYS A 22 8.14 -23.06 -5.86
C LYS A 22 8.33 -22.03 -4.76
N LYS A 23 9.58 -21.71 -4.45
CA LYS A 23 9.93 -20.74 -3.41
C LYS A 23 9.81 -19.34 -4.00
N LEU A 24 9.05 -18.47 -3.31
CA LEU A 24 9.00 -17.06 -3.63
C LEU A 24 10.24 -16.36 -3.09
N GLU A 25 10.94 -15.64 -3.94
CA GLU A 25 12.14 -14.89 -3.58
C GLU A 25 12.11 -13.47 -4.16
N VAL A 26 12.74 -12.53 -3.47
CA VAL A 26 12.93 -11.17 -3.95
C VAL A 26 14.28 -11.07 -4.67
N ARG A 27 14.22 -10.80 -5.96
CA ARG A 27 15.38 -10.43 -6.75
C ARG A 27 15.59 -8.93 -6.68
N LEU A 28 16.75 -8.50 -6.19
CA LEU A 28 17.13 -7.08 -6.21
C LEU A 28 17.44 -6.63 -7.64
N LEU A 29 16.95 -5.45 -7.98
CA LEU A 29 17.20 -4.75 -9.22
C LEU A 29 18.13 -3.56 -8.92
N SER A 30 18.95 -3.15 -9.88
CA SER A 30 19.76 -1.94 -9.75
C SER A 30 18.85 -0.70 -9.82
N SER A 31 19.05 0.27 -8.92
CA SER A 31 18.24 1.49 -8.89
C SER A 31 19.01 2.76 -9.27
N GLY A 32 20.27 2.89 -8.91
CA GLY A 32 21.11 4.05 -9.25
C GLY A 32 20.83 5.32 -8.45
N THR A 33 20.06 5.24 -7.33
CA THR A 33 19.84 6.36 -6.39
C THR A 33 20.02 5.91 -4.94
N ASN A 34 20.25 6.86 -4.04
CA ASN A 34 20.33 6.59 -2.60
C ASN A 34 19.12 7.18 -1.83
N THR A 35 18.02 7.41 -2.51
CA THR A 35 16.80 8.00 -1.95
C THR A 35 15.96 6.97 -1.20
N SER A 36 15.20 7.40 -0.19
CA SER A 36 14.15 6.59 0.43
C SER A 36 12.91 6.63 -0.46
N LEU A 37 12.60 5.51 -1.13
CA LEU A 37 11.44 5.38 -2.01
C LEU A 37 10.24 4.90 -1.22
N ARG A 38 9.06 5.56 -1.42
CA ARG A 38 7.82 5.24 -0.69
C ARG A 38 6.59 5.13 -1.58
N GLY A 39 6.47 5.91 -2.65
CA GLY A 39 5.40 5.79 -3.63
C GLY A 39 5.80 4.89 -4.81
N MET A 40 4.84 4.17 -5.36
CA MET A 40 5.02 3.37 -6.58
C MET A 40 3.70 3.21 -7.34
N SER A 41 3.74 3.43 -8.66
CA SER A 41 2.62 3.17 -9.57
C SER A 41 3.08 2.37 -10.78
N ILE A 42 2.27 1.39 -11.23
CA ILE A 42 2.60 0.46 -12.32
C ILE A 42 1.45 0.46 -13.34
N PRO A 43 1.40 1.45 -14.24
CA PRO A 43 0.33 1.55 -15.24
C PRO A 43 0.35 0.41 -16.27
N SER A 44 1.52 -0.17 -16.56
CA SER A 44 1.68 -1.34 -17.43
C SER A 44 2.85 -2.22 -16.99
N GLU A 45 3.00 -3.40 -17.61
CA GLU A 45 4.11 -4.32 -17.32
C GLU A 45 5.50 -3.71 -17.61
N GLN A 46 5.57 -2.74 -18.51
CA GLN A 46 6.82 -2.09 -18.89
C GLN A 46 7.05 -0.78 -18.13
N VAL A 47 5.97 -0.11 -17.67
CA VAL A 47 6.07 1.23 -17.11
C VAL A 47 5.91 1.18 -15.60
N ILE A 48 6.92 1.64 -14.89
CA ILE A 48 6.95 1.73 -13.44
C ILE A 48 7.43 3.12 -13.05
N TRP A 49 6.68 3.76 -12.16
CA TRP A 49 7.06 5.01 -11.53
C TRP A 49 7.26 4.80 -10.04
N VAL A 50 8.27 5.46 -9.47
CA VAL A 50 8.52 5.50 -8.02
C VAL A 50 8.78 6.92 -7.58
N SER A 51 8.44 7.23 -6.33
CA SER A 51 8.68 8.53 -5.72
C SER A 51 9.34 8.40 -4.34
N GLY A 52 10.06 9.42 -3.93
CA GLY A 52 10.76 9.38 -2.65
C GLY A 52 11.27 10.74 -2.18
N SER A 53 12.17 10.70 -1.22
CA SER A 53 12.75 11.88 -0.58
C SER A 53 13.62 12.69 -1.54
N ASN A 54 13.92 13.94 -1.14
CA ASN A 54 14.76 14.87 -1.89
C ASN A 54 14.26 15.17 -3.31
N GLY A 55 12.93 15.32 -3.47
CA GLY A 55 12.32 15.62 -4.75
C GLY A 55 12.47 14.54 -5.82
N THR A 56 12.81 13.31 -5.43
CA THR A 56 13.21 12.26 -6.37
C THR A 56 12.00 11.51 -6.92
N ILE A 57 11.96 11.39 -8.25
CA ILE A 57 11.06 10.52 -9.01
C ILE A 57 11.92 9.58 -9.87
N GLY A 58 11.59 8.32 -9.91
CA GLY A 58 12.17 7.33 -10.80
C GLY A 58 11.16 6.81 -11.81
N LYS A 59 11.59 6.60 -13.06
CA LYS A 59 10.77 6.00 -14.10
C LYS A 59 11.53 4.90 -14.84
N SER A 60 10.89 3.76 -14.98
CA SER A 60 11.31 2.68 -15.89
C SER A 60 10.27 2.51 -16.99
N VAL A 61 10.72 2.17 -18.20
CA VAL A 61 9.87 1.84 -19.37
C VAL A 61 10.19 0.47 -19.96
N ASP A 62 10.95 -0.33 -19.24
CA ASP A 62 11.44 -1.66 -19.66
C ASP A 62 11.24 -2.72 -18.55
N GLY A 63 10.19 -2.56 -17.75
CA GLY A 63 9.84 -3.50 -16.68
C GLY A 63 10.83 -3.51 -15.52
N GLY A 64 11.44 -2.37 -15.23
CA GLY A 64 12.37 -2.20 -14.10
C GLY A 64 13.81 -2.60 -14.40
N THR A 65 14.16 -2.83 -15.67
CA THR A 65 15.53 -3.19 -16.07
C THR A 65 16.44 -1.97 -16.00
N SER A 66 15.97 -0.82 -16.48
CA SER A 66 16.67 0.45 -16.38
C SER A 66 15.77 1.55 -15.81
N TRP A 67 16.39 2.61 -15.27
CA TRP A 67 15.70 3.68 -14.56
C TRP A 67 16.22 5.05 -14.98
N LYS A 68 15.30 5.97 -15.28
CA LYS A 68 15.57 7.40 -15.38
C LYS A 68 15.23 8.05 -14.04
N TRP A 69 16.21 8.68 -13.40
CA TRP A 69 16.04 9.41 -12.16
C TRP A 69 15.88 10.90 -12.43
N ILE A 70 14.92 11.52 -11.76
CA ILE A 70 14.50 12.90 -11.94
C ILE A 70 14.44 13.53 -10.56
N ILE A 71 15.08 14.69 -10.39
CA ILE A 71 14.82 15.57 -9.26
C ILE A 71 13.85 16.64 -9.77
N VAL A 72 12.68 16.72 -9.16
CA VAL A 72 11.65 17.68 -9.60
C VAL A 72 12.10 19.11 -9.27
N PRO A 73 12.27 19.99 -10.28
CA PRO A 73 12.80 21.33 -10.06
C PRO A 73 11.90 22.16 -9.13
N GLY A 74 12.51 22.81 -8.12
CA GLY A 74 11.80 23.57 -7.09
C GLY A 74 11.24 22.74 -5.94
N PHE A 75 11.42 21.39 -5.98
CA PHE A 75 10.96 20.46 -4.95
C PHE A 75 12.08 19.57 -4.39
N GLU A 76 13.34 19.96 -4.55
CA GLU A 76 14.55 19.19 -4.21
C GLU A 76 14.62 18.78 -2.73
N LYS A 77 13.91 19.50 -1.86
CA LYS A 77 13.86 19.23 -0.42
C LYS A 77 12.56 18.55 0.03
N LYS A 78 11.66 18.25 -0.93
CA LYS A 78 10.36 17.64 -0.62
C LYS A 78 10.44 16.12 -0.60
N ASP A 79 9.60 15.53 0.24
CA ASP A 79 9.43 14.08 0.35
C ASP A 79 8.17 13.68 -0.39
N PHE A 80 8.34 13.08 -1.59
CA PHE A 80 7.23 12.55 -2.38
C PHE A 80 6.89 11.15 -1.89
N ARG A 81 5.80 11.03 -1.13
CA ARG A 81 5.42 9.77 -0.49
C ARG A 81 4.39 8.97 -1.25
N ASP A 82 3.77 9.55 -2.24
CA ASP A 82 2.87 8.83 -3.13
C ASP A 82 3.00 9.33 -4.58
N ILE A 83 2.69 8.46 -5.53
CA ILE A 83 2.70 8.73 -6.96
C ILE A 83 1.66 7.88 -7.66
N GLU A 84 0.82 8.51 -8.48
CA GLU A 84 -0.10 7.84 -9.39
C GLU A 84 0.26 8.15 -10.82
N ALA A 85 0.40 7.11 -11.65
CA ALA A 85 0.74 7.23 -13.06
C ALA A 85 -0.29 6.51 -13.93
N PHE A 86 -0.61 7.12 -15.06
CA PHE A 86 -1.60 6.57 -16.00
C PHE A 86 -0.94 5.88 -17.19
N ASP A 87 0.27 6.35 -17.55
CA ASP A 87 1.09 5.81 -18.64
C ASP A 87 2.58 6.19 -18.45
N SER A 88 3.38 6.09 -19.52
CA SER A 88 4.80 6.50 -19.52
C SER A 88 5.01 8.01 -19.55
N SER A 89 3.97 8.81 -19.78
CA SER A 89 4.03 10.26 -19.93
C SER A 89 3.40 11.00 -18.78
N THR A 90 2.31 10.47 -18.23
CA THR A 90 1.45 11.16 -17.27
C THR A 90 1.56 10.55 -15.88
N ALA A 91 1.98 11.36 -14.92
CA ALA A 91 2.05 11.02 -13.50
C ALA A 91 1.79 12.23 -12.60
N ILE A 92 1.27 11.96 -11.40
CA ILE A 92 1.04 12.92 -10.32
C ILE A 92 1.81 12.44 -9.10
N ALA A 93 2.65 13.28 -8.52
CA ALA A 93 3.36 12.98 -7.27
C ALA A 93 2.88 13.92 -6.16
N MET A 94 2.71 13.36 -4.98
CA MET A 94 2.25 14.04 -3.77
C MET A 94 3.40 14.22 -2.80
N ALA A 95 3.70 15.48 -2.47
CA ALA A 95 4.64 15.83 -1.41
C ALA A 95 3.89 16.06 -0.10
N VAL A 96 4.41 15.46 0.96
CA VAL A 96 3.94 15.68 2.33
C VAL A 96 4.56 16.95 2.91
N ASP A 97 4.24 17.29 4.14
CA ASP A 97 4.63 18.48 4.88
C ASP A 97 3.81 19.73 4.56
N ASN A 98 3.97 20.72 5.42
CA ASN A 98 3.33 22.03 5.30
C ASN A 98 4.30 23.06 4.67
N PRO A 99 4.02 23.66 3.51
CA PRO A 99 2.86 23.43 2.64
C PRO A 99 2.89 22.07 1.94
N ALA A 100 1.70 21.45 1.83
CA ALA A 100 1.52 20.25 1.03
C ALA A 100 1.42 20.60 -0.46
N TYR A 101 1.98 19.75 -1.33
CA TYR A 101 2.00 19.99 -2.77
C TYR A 101 1.62 18.74 -3.55
N MET A 102 1.04 18.98 -4.74
CA MET A 102 1.01 17.99 -5.79
C MET A 102 1.63 18.56 -7.06
N VAL A 103 2.40 17.75 -7.74
CA VAL A 103 3.02 18.07 -9.03
C VAL A 103 2.60 17.05 -10.08
N LYS A 104 2.36 17.49 -11.29
CA LYS A 104 1.92 16.67 -12.42
C LYS A 104 2.87 16.83 -13.59
N THR A 105 3.19 15.73 -14.26
CA THR A 105 3.84 15.70 -15.57
C THR A 105 2.91 15.09 -16.62
N ILE A 106 3.05 15.51 -17.88
CA ILE A 106 2.38 14.93 -19.04
C ILE A 106 3.37 14.60 -20.18
N ASP A 107 4.66 14.76 -19.92
CA ASP A 107 5.75 14.57 -20.88
C ASP A 107 6.82 13.58 -20.40
N GLY A 108 6.43 12.68 -19.51
CA GLY A 108 7.32 11.64 -19.02
C GLY A 108 8.36 12.12 -18.01
N GLY A 109 8.04 13.19 -17.27
CA GLY A 109 8.89 13.76 -16.23
C GLY A 109 9.98 14.69 -16.78
N VAL A 110 9.80 15.24 -17.98
CA VAL A 110 10.68 16.30 -18.51
C VAL A 110 10.31 17.63 -17.84
N THR A 111 9.02 17.92 -17.74
CA THR A 111 8.51 19.09 -17.01
C THR A 111 7.50 18.67 -15.96
N TRP A 112 7.40 19.48 -14.90
CA TRP A 112 6.47 19.27 -13.81
C TRP A 112 5.74 20.56 -13.49
N LYS A 113 4.41 20.48 -13.44
CA LYS A 113 3.52 21.59 -13.07
C LYS A 113 3.01 21.38 -11.66
N LYS A 114 3.10 22.40 -10.80
CA LYS A 114 2.40 22.41 -9.52
C LYS A 114 0.89 22.52 -9.77
N VAL A 115 0.13 21.51 -9.35
CA VAL A 115 -1.32 21.40 -9.55
C VAL A 115 -2.12 21.55 -8.25
N PHE A 116 -1.43 21.51 -7.10
CA PHE A 116 -2.02 21.77 -5.79
C PHE A 116 -0.96 22.35 -4.84
N GLU A 117 -1.41 23.24 -3.98
CA GLU A 117 -0.65 23.77 -2.85
C GLU A 117 -1.61 24.13 -1.72
N ARG A 118 -1.31 23.69 -0.50
CA ARG A 118 -2.07 24.07 0.69
C ARG A 118 -1.14 24.24 1.87
N ALA A 119 -1.16 25.46 2.46
CA ALA A 119 -0.56 25.72 3.77
C ALA A 119 -1.68 25.82 4.81
N MET A 120 -1.60 25.00 5.84
CA MET A 120 -2.53 24.98 6.98
C MET A 120 -1.80 24.34 8.17
N GLU A 121 -2.11 24.78 9.39
CA GLU A 121 -1.55 24.14 10.59
C GLU A 121 -1.95 22.66 10.67
N GLY A 122 -0.96 21.79 10.89
CA GLY A 122 -1.13 20.33 10.92
C GLY A 122 -1.37 19.70 9.54
N MET A 123 -1.20 20.44 8.43
CA MET A 123 -1.35 19.89 7.08
C MET A 123 -0.28 18.84 6.81
N PHE A 124 -0.76 17.63 6.49
CA PHE A 124 0.05 16.52 6.04
C PHE A 124 -0.81 15.63 5.13
N LEU A 125 -0.39 15.42 3.88
CA LEU A 125 -1.06 14.52 2.95
C LEU A 125 -0.44 13.12 3.06
N ASP A 126 -1.27 12.07 2.98
CA ASP A 126 -0.82 10.70 3.28
C ASP A 126 -0.90 9.74 2.10
N ALA A 127 -1.98 9.80 1.34
CA ALA A 127 -2.19 8.89 0.22
C ALA A 127 -3.20 9.44 -0.79
N MET A 128 -3.10 8.94 -2.02
CA MET A 128 -4.09 9.18 -3.07
C MET A 128 -4.46 7.86 -3.76
N ASP A 129 -5.67 7.83 -4.34
CA ASP A 129 -6.14 6.73 -5.20
C ASP A 129 -6.94 7.31 -6.35
N PHE A 130 -6.89 6.67 -7.50
CA PHE A 130 -7.65 7.04 -8.68
C PHE A 130 -8.59 5.94 -9.09
N ARG A 131 -9.86 6.29 -9.28
CA ARG A 131 -10.88 5.37 -9.81
C ARG A 131 -10.68 5.13 -11.30
N ASN A 132 -10.25 6.15 -12.00
CA ASN A 132 -9.94 6.19 -13.42
C ASN A 132 -9.01 7.39 -13.68
N GLU A 133 -8.59 7.60 -14.93
CA GLU A 133 -7.67 8.67 -15.31
C GLU A 133 -8.16 10.09 -15.01
N LYS A 134 -9.45 10.30 -14.67
CA LYS A 134 -10.03 11.61 -14.38
C LYS A 134 -10.38 11.82 -12.91
N GLU A 135 -10.89 10.76 -12.25
CA GLU A 135 -11.42 10.89 -10.90
C GLU A 135 -10.44 10.35 -9.87
N GLY A 136 -9.93 11.25 -9.03
CA GLY A 136 -9.01 10.95 -7.95
C GLY A 136 -9.43 11.54 -6.61
N ILE A 137 -8.90 10.95 -5.55
CA ILE A 137 -9.04 11.37 -4.16
C ILE A 137 -7.68 11.37 -3.49
N CYS A 138 -7.43 12.34 -2.63
CA CYS A 138 -6.28 12.33 -1.73
C CYS A 138 -6.76 12.62 -0.31
N ILE A 139 -6.14 11.94 0.64
CA ILE A 139 -6.44 12.08 2.05
C ILE A 139 -5.19 12.51 2.82
N GLY A 140 -5.40 13.26 3.87
CA GLY A 140 -4.36 13.68 4.80
C GLY A 140 -4.82 13.59 6.26
N ASP A 141 -3.89 13.89 7.14
CA ASP A 141 -4.10 13.92 8.58
C ASP A 141 -5.27 14.80 9.01
N PRO A 142 -5.85 14.56 10.18
CA PRO A 142 -6.93 15.37 10.69
C PRO A 142 -6.48 16.80 10.97
N VAL A 143 -7.20 17.78 10.42
CA VAL A 143 -6.99 19.22 10.62
C VAL A 143 -8.25 19.89 11.13
N ASP A 144 -8.12 21.03 11.80
CA ASP A 144 -9.25 21.90 12.15
C ASP A 144 -9.58 22.83 10.96
N VAL A 145 -10.52 22.38 10.13
CA VAL A 145 -10.82 23.05 8.86
C VAL A 145 -11.42 24.46 9.05
N ASN A 146 -12.14 24.74 10.15
CA ASN A 146 -12.88 25.97 10.34
C ASN A 146 -12.78 26.57 11.76
N GLY A 147 -11.80 26.22 12.57
CA GLY A 147 -11.66 26.68 13.95
C GLY A 147 -12.80 26.19 14.87
N MET A 148 -13.46 25.12 14.50
CA MET A 148 -14.59 24.55 15.26
C MET A 148 -14.16 23.58 16.38
N ASN A 149 -12.87 23.49 16.65
CA ASN A 149 -12.27 22.53 17.60
C ASN A 149 -12.66 21.07 17.29
N ARG A 150 -12.87 20.79 15.98
CA ARG A 150 -13.20 19.48 15.46
C ARG A 150 -12.24 19.12 14.35
N ARG A 151 -11.40 18.10 14.58
CA ARG A 151 -10.43 17.62 13.60
C ARG A 151 -11.11 16.66 12.62
N LEU A 152 -11.01 16.99 11.33
CA LEU A 152 -11.55 16.20 10.24
C LEU A 152 -10.39 15.70 9.38
N PHE A 153 -10.46 14.46 8.92
CA PHE A 153 -9.50 13.96 7.91
C PHE A 153 -9.60 14.82 6.67
N TYR A 154 -8.47 15.43 6.29
CA TYR A 154 -8.44 16.35 5.17
C TYR A 154 -8.56 15.61 3.85
N ILE A 155 -9.55 15.94 3.04
CA ILE A 155 -9.84 15.24 1.79
C ILE A 155 -9.93 16.24 0.67
N ILE A 156 -9.20 15.99 -0.43
CA ILE A 156 -9.30 16.72 -1.68
C ILE A 156 -9.61 15.76 -2.82
N ARG A 157 -10.27 16.28 -3.85
CA ARG A 157 -10.71 15.48 -5.01
C ARG A 157 -10.36 16.19 -6.31
N THR A 158 -10.12 15.40 -7.34
CA THR A 158 -10.01 15.81 -8.72
C THR A 158 -11.02 15.09 -9.60
N PHE A 159 -11.47 15.75 -10.67
CA PHE A 159 -12.37 15.20 -11.70
C PHE A 159 -11.83 15.46 -13.11
N ASP A 160 -10.63 16.00 -13.22
CA ASP A 160 -9.95 16.38 -14.46
C ASP A 160 -8.56 15.74 -14.61
N GLY A 161 -8.35 14.61 -13.92
CA GLY A 161 -7.08 13.87 -13.98
C GLY A 161 -5.96 14.56 -13.21
N GLY A 162 -6.30 15.29 -12.15
CA GLY A 162 -5.35 15.97 -11.29
C GLY A 162 -4.80 17.28 -11.85
N GLU A 163 -5.46 17.89 -12.84
CA GLU A 163 -5.14 19.27 -13.27
C GLU A 163 -5.54 20.28 -12.21
N THR A 164 -6.68 20.03 -11.55
CA THR A 164 -7.15 20.79 -10.40
C THR A 164 -7.61 19.89 -9.27
N TRP A 165 -7.38 20.34 -8.04
CA TRP A 165 -7.82 19.65 -6.82
C TRP A 165 -8.68 20.58 -5.98
N LYS A 166 -9.79 20.08 -5.47
CA LYS A 166 -10.74 20.82 -4.63
C LYS A 166 -10.95 20.12 -3.30
N GLU A 167 -11.06 20.89 -2.24
CA GLU A 167 -11.46 20.36 -0.93
C GLU A 167 -12.83 19.71 -1.04
N ALA A 168 -12.95 18.51 -0.46
CA ALA A 168 -14.24 17.85 -0.35
C ALA A 168 -15.15 18.67 0.60
N PRO A 169 -16.47 18.67 0.38
CA PRO A 169 -17.38 19.24 1.35
C PRO A 169 -17.20 18.60 2.72
N MET A 170 -17.34 19.37 3.81
CA MET A 170 -17.08 18.90 5.19
C MET A 170 -17.84 17.62 5.56
N TYR A 171 -19.04 17.41 5.02
CA TYR A 171 -19.83 16.19 5.25
C TYR A 171 -19.22 14.94 4.61
N HIS A 172 -18.24 15.09 3.74
CA HIS A 172 -17.40 14.00 3.19
C HIS A 172 -16.08 13.82 3.95
N MET A 173 -15.78 14.69 4.92
CA MET A 173 -14.59 14.60 5.74
C MET A 173 -14.95 13.98 7.11
N PRO A 174 -14.68 12.69 7.35
CA PRO A 174 -14.96 12.07 8.63
C PRO A 174 -14.20 12.73 9.78
N ALA A 175 -14.81 12.78 10.94
CA ALA A 175 -14.15 13.23 12.15
C ALA A 175 -13.19 12.16 12.68
N ALA A 176 -12.00 12.59 13.07
CA ALA A 176 -11.02 11.77 13.75
C ALA A 176 -11.27 11.71 15.26
N GLN A 177 -10.83 10.64 15.88
CA GLN A 177 -10.69 10.56 17.33
C GLN A 177 -9.45 11.33 17.80
N ILE A 178 -9.36 11.64 19.10
CA ILE A 178 -8.17 12.32 19.66
C ILE A 178 -6.94 11.43 19.46
N GLY A 179 -5.88 11.96 18.84
CA GLY A 179 -4.62 11.25 18.59
C GLY A 179 -4.69 10.19 17.47
N GLU A 180 -5.81 10.16 16.71
CA GLU A 180 -5.93 9.35 15.51
C GLU A 180 -5.28 10.09 14.32
N ALA A 181 -4.56 9.35 13.46
CA ALA A 181 -3.83 9.86 12.32
C ALA A 181 -3.83 8.87 11.14
N ILE A 182 -3.38 9.31 9.99
CA ILE A 182 -3.07 8.47 8.84
C ILE A 182 -1.56 8.37 8.70
N PHE A 183 -1.06 7.28 8.12
CA PHE A 183 0.37 7.07 8.00
C PHE A 183 0.82 7.05 6.54
N SER A 184 1.55 8.06 6.14
CA SER A 184 2.14 8.19 4.80
C SER A 184 3.32 7.22 4.59
N ALA A 185 3.05 5.92 4.73
CA ALA A 185 4.07 4.89 4.68
C ALA A 185 4.35 4.36 3.27
N SER A 186 3.29 4.23 2.45
CA SER A 186 3.35 3.60 1.13
C SER A 186 2.26 4.06 0.15
N GLY A 187 1.47 5.10 0.48
CA GLY A 187 0.34 5.56 -0.34
C GLY A 187 -0.81 4.56 -0.46
N THR A 188 -0.95 3.61 0.48
CA THR A 188 -1.84 2.46 0.31
C THR A 188 -2.89 2.30 1.40
N ASN A 189 -3.20 3.37 2.09
CA ASN A 189 -4.18 3.40 3.18
C ASN A 189 -5.56 3.94 2.76
N ILE A 190 -5.75 4.34 1.50
CA ILE A 190 -7.03 4.71 0.91
C ILE A 190 -7.31 3.88 -0.34
N SER A 191 -8.59 3.61 -0.64
CA SER A 191 -9.00 3.01 -1.92
C SER A 191 -10.44 3.36 -2.27
N PHE A 192 -10.69 3.68 -3.54
CA PHE A 192 -12.03 3.67 -4.10
C PHE A 192 -12.65 2.28 -4.07
N LEU A 193 -13.94 2.21 -3.79
CA LEU A 193 -14.71 0.98 -3.76
C LEU A 193 -15.68 0.91 -4.95
N THR A 194 -15.98 -0.31 -5.37
CA THR A 194 -17.09 -0.62 -6.30
C THR A 194 -18.35 -1.06 -5.54
N ASN A 195 -18.31 -1.04 -4.22
CA ASN A 195 -19.42 -1.34 -3.33
C ASN A 195 -20.56 -0.34 -3.56
N PRO A 196 -21.85 -0.79 -3.61
CA PRO A 196 -22.98 0.11 -3.86
C PRO A 196 -23.23 1.11 -2.72
N ASP A 197 -22.90 0.75 -1.49
CA ASP A 197 -23.14 1.59 -0.30
C ASP A 197 -22.02 2.59 -0.06
N PHE A 198 -20.75 2.24 -0.40
CA PHE A 198 -19.56 3.02 -0.06
C PHE A 198 -18.76 3.39 -1.30
N GLU A 199 -18.30 4.63 -1.34
CA GLU A 199 -17.53 5.19 -2.44
C GLU A 199 -16.04 4.91 -2.31
N TYR A 200 -15.51 5.08 -1.10
CA TYR A 200 -14.11 4.81 -0.77
C TYR A 200 -13.97 4.34 0.67
N ALA A 201 -12.83 3.76 0.96
CA ALA A 201 -12.44 3.39 2.32
C ALA A 201 -11.00 3.83 2.59
N PHE A 202 -10.70 4.10 3.87
CA PHE A 202 -9.35 4.34 4.34
C PHE A 202 -9.15 3.80 5.74
N VAL A 203 -7.88 3.62 6.12
CA VAL A 203 -7.50 3.09 7.42
C VAL A 203 -6.61 4.07 8.18
N THR A 204 -6.68 4.02 9.49
CA THR A 204 -6.01 4.94 10.41
C THR A 204 -5.20 4.20 11.47
N GLY A 205 -4.44 4.95 12.24
CA GLY A 205 -3.72 4.48 13.41
C GLY A 205 -3.52 5.60 14.42
N GLY A 206 -2.59 5.43 15.32
CA GLY A 206 -2.36 6.31 16.46
C GLY A 206 -3.02 5.74 17.73
N THR A 207 -3.65 6.60 18.50
CA THR A 207 -4.37 6.19 19.72
C THR A 207 -5.61 5.34 19.41
N ALA A 208 -6.13 5.44 18.18
CA ALA A 208 -7.20 4.58 17.65
C ALA A 208 -6.84 4.12 16.25
N SER A 209 -7.21 2.89 15.89
CA SER A 209 -7.03 2.31 14.57
C SER A 209 -8.38 1.89 14.02
N ASN A 210 -8.83 2.57 12.96
CA ASN A 210 -10.16 2.39 12.40
C ASN A 210 -10.12 2.14 10.90
N LEU A 211 -11.14 1.45 10.42
CA LEU A 211 -11.55 1.40 9.03
C LEU A 211 -12.72 2.37 8.84
N TYR A 212 -12.52 3.36 8.00
CA TYR A 212 -13.56 4.29 7.56
C TYR A 212 -14.05 3.86 6.17
N MET A 213 -15.35 3.75 6.01
CA MET A 213 -16.01 3.56 4.72
C MET A 213 -16.99 4.71 4.52
N VAL A 214 -16.78 5.50 3.48
CA VAL A 214 -17.52 6.73 3.21
C VAL A 214 -18.44 6.52 2.01
N GLY A 215 -19.73 6.79 2.22
CA GLY A 215 -20.76 6.67 1.19
C GLY A 215 -20.76 7.82 0.20
N ARG A 216 -21.35 7.59 -0.97
CA ARG A 216 -21.50 8.62 -2.00
C ARG A 216 -22.28 9.80 -1.46
N GLN A 217 -21.78 11.02 -1.75
CA GLN A 217 -22.37 12.28 -1.28
C GLN A 217 -22.53 12.36 0.25
N GLY A 218 -21.66 11.66 1.02
CA GLY A 218 -21.69 11.65 2.49
C GLY A 218 -22.93 11.00 3.12
N LYS A 219 -23.78 10.36 2.33
CA LYS A 219 -25.09 9.85 2.78
C LYS A 219 -24.98 8.69 3.78
N LYS A 220 -23.92 7.89 3.72
CA LYS A 220 -23.72 6.74 4.57
C LYS A 220 -22.22 6.62 4.88
N SER A 221 -21.86 6.74 6.11
CA SER A 221 -20.50 6.47 6.56
C SER A 221 -20.52 5.41 7.63
N LYS A 222 -19.53 4.54 7.64
CA LYS A 222 -19.31 3.52 8.63
C LYS A 222 -17.89 3.62 9.15
N VAL A 223 -17.75 3.63 10.47
CA VAL A 223 -16.45 3.58 11.15
C VAL A 223 -16.42 2.32 11.99
N VAL A 224 -15.37 1.54 11.86
CA VAL A 224 -15.21 0.28 12.57
C VAL A 224 -13.79 0.19 13.09
N ALA A 225 -13.62 -0.07 14.40
CA ALA A 225 -12.31 -0.33 14.97
C ALA A 225 -11.67 -1.56 14.30
N THR A 226 -10.42 -1.44 13.90
CA THR A 226 -9.63 -2.58 13.44
C THR A 226 -9.04 -3.30 14.66
N PRO A 227 -8.92 -4.63 14.65
CA PRO A 227 -8.28 -5.36 15.75
C PRO A 227 -6.75 -5.35 15.59
N LEU A 228 -6.18 -4.26 15.08
CA LEU A 228 -4.74 -4.07 15.01
C LEU A 228 -4.23 -3.33 16.25
N LEU A 229 -2.93 -3.47 16.49
CA LEU A 229 -2.25 -2.79 17.59
C LEU A 229 -2.51 -1.28 17.51
N GLN A 230 -2.95 -0.67 18.61
CA GLN A 230 -3.30 0.74 18.71
C GLN A 230 -3.06 1.28 20.12
N GLY A 231 -3.31 2.55 20.38
CA GLY A 231 -3.15 3.17 21.71
C GLY A 231 -1.88 4.00 21.87
N LYS A 232 -1.03 4.07 20.84
CA LYS A 232 0.17 4.93 20.77
C LYS A 232 0.23 5.62 19.43
N GLU A 233 0.82 6.79 19.37
CA GLU A 233 1.05 7.57 18.13
C GLU A 233 1.80 6.80 17.05
N THR A 234 2.48 5.70 17.40
CA THR A 234 3.33 4.90 16.50
C THR A 234 2.68 3.61 16.03
N THR A 235 1.46 3.33 16.50
CA THR A 235 0.76 2.06 16.25
C THR A 235 -0.46 2.22 15.35
N GLY A 236 -0.89 1.16 14.70
CA GLY A 236 -2.15 1.14 13.95
C GLY A 236 -2.09 0.39 12.63
N THR A 237 -3.08 0.69 11.80
CA THR A 237 -3.15 0.21 10.42
C THR A 237 -2.43 1.18 9.49
N PHE A 238 -1.46 0.68 8.73
CA PHE A 238 -0.62 1.47 7.83
C PHE A 238 -0.97 1.29 6.36
N SER A 239 -1.59 0.19 6.04
CA SER A 239 -1.94 -0.15 4.66
C SER A 239 -3.15 -1.05 4.62
N MET A 240 -3.93 -0.91 3.56
CA MET A 240 -5.01 -1.83 3.25
C MET A 240 -4.94 -2.34 1.81
N ALA A 241 -5.47 -3.55 1.60
CA ALA A 241 -5.76 -4.09 0.29
C ALA A 241 -7.23 -4.55 0.25
N THR A 242 -7.90 -4.36 -0.87
CA THR A 242 -9.33 -4.68 -0.98
C THR A 242 -9.68 -5.29 -2.33
N ASP A 243 -10.73 -6.13 -2.35
CA ASP A 243 -11.42 -6.57 -3.58
C ASP A 243 -12.32 -5.46 -4.16
N LYS A 244 -12.25 -4.25 -3.57
CA LYS A 244 -13.07 -3.08 -3.87
C LYS A 244 -14.57 -3.26 -3.56
N GLN A 245 -14.97 -4.34 -2.90
CA GLN A 245 -16.34 -4.60 -2.50
C GLN A 245 -16.51 -4.69 -0.98
N LYS A 246 -16.29 -5.87 -0.41
CA LYS A 246 -16.51 -6.14 1.01
C LYS A 246 -15.30 -6.74 1.72
N THR A 247 -14.35 -7.29 0.96
CA THR A 247 -13.13 -7.87 1.53
C THR A 247 -12.08 -6.79 1.69
N ILE A 248 -11.58 -6.61 2.89
CA ILE A 248 -10.54 -5.65 3.22
C ILE A 248 -9.51 -6.35 4.11
N TYR A 249 -8.26 -6.26 3.72
CA TYR A 249 -7.09 -6.74 4.45
C TYR A 249 -6.37 -5.53 5.03
N CYS A 250 -6.11 -5.54 6.33
CA CYS A 250 -5.45 -4.47 7.06
C CYS A 250 -4.12 -4.97 7.61
N ILE A 251 -3.06 -4.19 7.45
CA ILE A 251 -1.73 -4.50 7.99
C ILE A 251 -1.10 -3.27 8.61
N GLY A 252 -0.24 -3.50 9.61
CA GLY A 252 0.43 -2.41 10.32
C GLY A 252 1.34 -2.92 11.44
N GLY A 253 1.12 -2.40 12.65
CA GLY A 253 1.88 -2.71 13.86
C GLY A 253 2.44 -1.45 14.53
N ASP A 254 3.63 -1.52 15.10
CA ASP A 254 4.37 -0.38 15.69
C ASP A 254 5.67 -0.15 14.91
N TYR A 255 5.79 1.00 14.22
CA TYR A 255 7.00 1.30 13.43
C TYR A 255 8.24 1.57 14.30
N LYS A 256 8.06 1.86 15.59
CA LYS A 256 9.16 1.98 16.56
C LYS A 256 9.63 0.63 17.09
N VAL A 257 8.81 -0.42 16.92
CA VAL A 257 9.13 -1.80 17.30
C VAL A 257 8.96 -2.71 16.07
N PRO A 258 9.81 -2.55 15.04
CA PRO A 258 9.56 -3.16 13.72
C PRO A 258 9.58 -4.70 13.74
N GLY A 259 10.17 -5.33 14.75
CA GLY A 259 10.13 -6.78 14.96
C GLY A 259 8.86 -7.30 15.67
N GLY A 260 8.01 -6.40 16.18
CA GLY A 260 6.75 -6.78 16.84
C GLY A 260 5.75 -7.37 15.85
N TYR A 261 5.20 -8.54 16.15
CA TYR A 261 4.30 -9.29 15.25
C TYR A 261 2.92 -9.58 15.85
N PHE A 262 2.59 -8.97 16.99
CA PHE A 262 1.26 -9.10 17.60
C PHE A 262 0.31 -8.05 17.00
N ASP A 263 -0.92 -8.47 16.71
CA ASP A 263 -2.01 -7.62 16.22
C ASP A 263 -1.58 -6.72 15.05
N ASN A 264 -0.75 -7.24 14.16
CA ASN A 264 -0.21 -6.50 13.02
C ASN A 264 -0.95 -6.79 11.70
N TYR A 265 -1.91 -7.72 11.69
CA TYR A 265 -2.68 -8.09 10.51
C TYR A 265 -4.07 -8.60 10.88
N SER A 266 -5.07 -8.18 10.13
CA SER A 266 -6.43 -8.67 10.21
C SER A 266 -7.17 -8.45 8.90
N TYR A 267 -8.27 -9.19 8.68
CA TYR A 267 -9.12 -8.98 7.51
C TYR A 267 -10.59 -9.16 7.82
N THR A 268 -11.42 -8.57 6.98
CA THR A 268 -12.86 -8.74 6.94
C THR A 268 -13.32 -9.17 5.56
N THR A 269 -14.44 -9.90 5.46
CA THR A 269 -15.10 -10.26 4.18
C THR A 269 -16.51 -9.70 4.09
N ASP A 270 -16.93 -8.92 5.07
CA ASP A 270 -18.29 -8.39 5.23
C ASP A 270 -18.30 -6.89 5.57
N ALA A 271 -17.34 -6.15 5.02
CA ALA A 271 -17.19 -4.70 5.21
C ALA A 271 -17.05 -4.31 6.68
N GLY A 272 -16.21 -5.03 7.43
CA GLY A 272 -15.86 -4.73 8.81
C GLY A 272 -16.92 -5.13 9.85
N ASN A 273 -17.95 -5.92 9.51
CA ASN A 273 -18.88 -6.42 10.53
C ASN A 273 -18.23 -7.52 11.38
N LYS A 274 -17.40 -8.35 10.77
CA LYS A 274 -16.60 -9.37 11.46
C LYS A 274 -15.15 -9.30 11.01
N TRP A 275 -14.24 -9.48 11.96
CA TRP A 275 -12.80 -9.50 11.71
C TRP A 275 -12.23 -10.88 11.97
N VAL A 276 -11.22 -11.23 11.21
CA VAL A 276 -10.42 -12.44 11.39
C VAL A 276 -8.97 -12.01 11.56
N SER A 277 -8.39 -12.36 12.72
CA SER A 277 -6.96 -12.14 13.04
C SER A 277 -6.28 -13.51 13.16
N PRO A 278 -5.48 -13.94 12.16
CA PRO A 278 -4.78 -15.22 12.24
C PRO A 278 -3.74 -15.20 13.35
N SER A 279 -3.82 -16.14 14.28
CA SER A 279 -2.92 -16.23 15.43
C SER A 279 -1.75 -17.20 15.23
N ILE A 280 -1.82 -18.08 14.22
CA ILE A 280 -0.85 -19.18 14.07
C ILE A 280 0.44 -18.74 13.39
N SER A 281 0.35 -17.88 12.38
CA SER A 281 1.52 -17.38 11.63
C SER A 281 1.19 -15.98 11.07
N PRO A 282 1.24 -14.95 11.90
CA PRO A 282 1.06 -13.56 11.44
C PRO A 282 2.26 -13.12 10.59
N PRO A 283 2.19 -11.97 9.89
CA PRO A 283 3.34 -11.35 9.26
C PRO A 283 4.49 -11.12 10.25
N PHE A 284 5.73 -11.25 9.76
CA PHE A 284 6.92 -11.24 10.63
C PHE A 284 7.38 -9.82 10.99
N GLY A 285 6.54 -9.07 11.68
CA GLY A 285 6.80 -7.73 12.18
C GLY A 285 5.88 -6.65 11.60
N TYR A 286 6.18 -5.38 11.90
CA TYR A 286 5.52 -4.24 11.31
C TYR A 286 5.61 -4.27 9.79
N ARG A 287 4.49 -4.00 9.11
CA ARG A 287 4.41 -3.92 7.66
C ARG A 287 3.79 -2.59 7.24
N SER A 288 4.47 -1.92 6.30
CA SER A 288 4.06 -0.63 5.75
C SER A 288 3.14 -0.74 4.55
N CYS A 289 3.11 -1.89 3.87
CA CYS A 289 2.35 -2.09 2.65
C CYS A 289 1.84 -3.53 2.53
N ILE A 290 0.60 -3.68 2.04
CA ILE A 290 -0.02 -4.96 1.68
C ILE A 290 -0.70 -4.86 0.32
N ARG A 291 -0.61 -5.92 -0.52
CA ARG A 291 -1.30 -6.02 -1.81
C ARG A 291 -1.83 -7.42 -2.06
N ILE A 292 -2.90 -7.48 -2.85
CA ILE A 292 -3.45 -8.73 -3.39
C ILE A 292 -2.76 -9.00 -4.73
N ILE A 293 -2.11 -10.15 -4.87
CA ILE A 293 -1.47 -10.57 -6.12
C ILE A 293 -2.53 -11.19 -7.06
N LYS A 294 -3.10 -12.30 -6.66
CA LYS A 294 -4.18 -13.03 -7.33
C LYS A 294 -4.81 -14.03 -6.36
N ASP A 295 -6.03 -14.47 -6.62
CA ASP A 295 -6.70 -15.57 -5.91
C ASP A 295 -6.55 -15.52 -4.38
N LYS A 296 -6.67 -14.31 -3.81
CA LYS A 296 -6.46 -14.01 -2.38
C LYS A 296 -5.02 -14.27 -1.88
N THR A 297 -4.05 -14.44 -2.78
CA THR A 297 -2.64 -14.45 -2.41
C THR A 297 -2.20 -13.03 -2.10
N LEU A 298 -1.62 -12.83 -0.94
CA LEU A 298 -1.20 -11.53 -0.42
C LEU A 298 0.32 -11.42 -0.40
N VAL A 299 0.82 -10.22 -0.60
CA VAL A 299 2.20 -9.83 -0.33
C VAL A 299 2.20 -8.63 0.59
N ALA A 300 3.13 -8.60 1.53
CA ALA A 300 3.34 -7.47 2.43
C ALA A 300 4.83 -7.19 2.58
N CYS A 301 5.19 -5.92 2.73
CA CYS A 301 6.57 -5.52 2.97
C CYS A 301 6.67 -4.49 4.10
N GLY A 302 7.86 -4.40 4.67
CA GLY A 302 8.19 -3.48 5.74
C GLY A 302 9.69 -3.52 6.05
N PRO A 303 10.14 -2.84 7.12
CA PRO A 303 11.56 -2.73 7.44
C PRO A 303 12.24 -4.07 7.80
N THR A 304 11.48 -5.09 8.20
CA THR A 304 12.03 -6.41 8.59
C THR A 304 11.84 -7.48 7.52
N GLY A 305 11.43 -7.10 6.30
CA GLY A 305 11.36 -8.02 5.17
C GLY A 305 10.07 -8.00 4.38
N VAL A 306 9.92 -9.03 3.55
CA VAL A 306 8.77 -9.29 2.68
C VAL A 306 8.15 -10.61 3.06
N ASP A 307 6.84 -10.60 3.26
CA ASP A 307 6.05 -11.79 3.57
C ASP A 307 4.99 -12.01 2.50
N PHE A 308 4.54 -13.26 2.37
CA PHE A 308 3.40 -13.60 1.53
C PHE A 308 2.49 -14.62 2.23
N ALA A 309 1.21 -14.59 1.88
CA ALA A 309 0.23 -15.58 2.31
C ALA A 309 -0.50 -16.12 1.09
N ALA A 310 -0.46 -17.44 0.88
CA ALA A 310 -1.20 -18.10 -0.19
C ALA A 310 -2.61 -18.48 0.26
N ASN A 311 -3.59 -18.40 -0.66
CA ASN A 311 -4.96 -18.93 -0.51
C ASN A 311 -5.68 -18.60 0.82
N GLY A 312 -5.71 -17.34 1.19
CA GLY A 312 -6.65 -16.90 2.21
C GLY A 312 -6.07 -16.67 3.58
N GLN A 313 -4.79 -16.28 3.67
CA GLN A 313 -4.55 -15.36 4.77
C GLN A 313 -4.21 -15.99 6.13
N LYS A 314 -4.25 -17.32 6.26
CA LYS A 314 -4.06 -17.97 7.57
C LYS A 314 -2.60 -18.16 7.97
N GLU A 315 -1.72 -18.31 6.99
CA GLU A 315 -0.30 -18.55 7.22
C GLU A 315 0.55 -17.62 6.37
N TRP A 316 1.29 -16.77 7.02
CA TRP A 316 2.28 -15.93 6.39
C TRP A 316 3.63 -16.63 6.35
N ARG A 317 4.33 -16.49 5.24
CA ARG A 317 5.67 -17.04 5.02
C ARG A 317 6.59 -15.92 4.60
N LYS A 318 7.82 -15.96 5.08
CA LYS A 318 8.84 -15.00 4.71
C LYS A 318 9.39 -15.28 3.31
N ALA A 319 9.35 -14.28 2.44
CA ALA A 319 9.95 -14.32 1.11
C ALA A 319 11.36 -13.70 1.11
N SER A 320 11.60 -12.68 1.96
CA SER A 320 12.89 -12.00 2.02
C SER A 320 13.09 -11.30 3.36
N LEU A 321 14.35 -11.13 3.77
CA LEU A 321 14.77 -10.28 4.90
C LEU A 321 15.04 -8.83 4.46
N GLU A 322 15.06 -8.55 3.17
CA GLU A 322 15.32 -7.22 2.63
C GLU A 322 14.18 -6.27 2.94
N SER A 323 14.54 -5.09 3.48
CA SER A 323 13.57 -4.04 3.82
C SER A 323 13.04 -3.31 2.58
N PHE A 324 11.72 -3.08 2.55
CA PHE A 324 11.04 -2.25 1.56
C PHE A 324 9.93 -1.45 2.23
N ASN A 325 9.61 -0.27 1.66
CA ASN A 325 8.53 0.58 2.16
C ASN A 325 7.20 0.31 1.44
N VAL A 326 7.26 0.01 0.15
CA VAL A 326 6.09 -0.17 -0.72
C VAL A 326 6.25 -1.39 -1.61
N CYS A 327 5.15 -2.09 -1.85
CA CYS A 327 5.02 -3.11 -2.89
C CYS A 327 3.79 -2.83 -3.75
N MET A 328 3.90 -3.03 -5.06
CA MET A 328 2.81 -2.89 -6.01
C MET A 328 2.74 -4.08 -6.95
N VAL A 329 1.55 -4.36 -7.43
CA VAL A 329 1.25 -5.50 -8.31
C VAL A 329 0.81 -4.97 -9.67
N SER A 330 1.52 -5.37 -10.72
CA SER A 330 1.15 -5.06 -12.10
C SER A 330 -0.13 -5.78 -12.55
N LYS A 331 -0.69 -5.39 -13.69
CA LYS A 331 -1.84 -6.08 -14.29
C LYS A 331 -1.53 -7.56 -14.59
N GLY A 332 -0.30 -7.88 -15.01
CA GLY A 332 0.20 -9.24 -15.24
C GLY A 332 0.62 -9.99 -13.97
N LYS A 333 0.33 -9.43 -12.80
CA LYS A 333 0.59 -10.06 -11.48
C LYS A 333 2.06 -10.15 -11.10
N GLN A 334 2.93 -9.36 -11.72
CA GLN A 334 4.29 -9.14 -11.24
C GLN A 334 4.26 -8.21 -10.03
N VAL A 335 5.08 -8.51 -9.03
CA VAL A 335 5.21 -7.69 -7.82
C VAL A 335 6.54 -6.98 -7.84
N PHE A 336 6.50 -5.66 -7.73
CA PHE A 336 7.67 -4.82 -7.54
C PHE A 336 7.65 -4.22 -6.14
N LEU A 337 8.84 -3.95 -5.61
CA LEU A 337 9.05 -3.40 -4.28
C LEU A 337 10.03 -2.23 -4.37
N ALA A 338 9.80 -1.20 -3.55
CA ALA A 338 10.75 -0.09 -3.43
C ALA A 338 10.96 0.28 -1.95
N GLY A 339 12.15 0.80 -1.63
CA GLY A 339 12.52 1.06 -0.25
C GLY A 339 13.67 2.04 -0.09
N GLU A 340 14.31 2.00 1.07
CA GLU A 340 15.41 2.87 1.39
C GLU A 340 16.63 2.64 0.51
N LYS A 341 17.47 3.69 0.39
CA LYS A 341 18.71 3.67 -0.41
C LYS A 341 18.47 3.30 -1.87
N GLY A 342 17.34 3.75 -2.43
CA GLY A 342 16.97 3.51 -3.81
C GLY A 342 16.73 2.05 -4.17
N LYS A 343 16.56 1.20 -3.16
CA LYS A 343 16.39 -0.24 -3.35
C LYS A 343 15.11 -0.54 -4.13
N ILE A 344 15.23 -1.29 -5.21
CA ILE A 344 14.11 -1.83 -5.96
C ILE A 344 14.26 -3.35 -6.04
N GLY A 345 13.15 -4.06 -5.83
CA GLY A 345 13.07 -5.51 -5.92
C GLY A 345 11.92 -5.97 -6.79
N ARG A 346 12.02 -7.20 -7.26
CA ARG A 346 10.93 -7.92 -7.93
C ARG A 346 10.76 -9.28 -7.28
N LEU A 347 9.53 -9.62 -6.92
CA LEU A 347 9.19 -10.94 -6.41
C LEU A 347 9.11 -11.93 -7.58
N SER A 348 9.79 -13.05 -7.47
CA SER A 348 9.83 -14.11 -8.47
C SER A 348 9.66 -15.49 -7.85
N TYR A 349 9.15 -16.44 -8.62
CA TYR A 349 9.14 -17.85 -8.26
C TYR A 349 10.43 -18.50 -8.75
N GLN A 350 11.13 -19.23 -7.89
CA GLN A 350 12.19 -20.17 -8.28
C GLN A 350 11.63 -21.55 -8.52
#